data_00e5479295c7ffc9a4d4ee98c8b30fc3
#
_entry.id   00e5479295c7ffc9a4d4ee98c8b30fc3
#
_cell.length_a   1.000
_cell.length_b   1.000
_cell.length_c   1.000
_cell.angle_alpha   90.00
_cell.angle_beta   90.00
_cell.angle_gamma   90.00
#
_symmetry.space_group_name_H-M   'P 1'
#
loop_
_entity.id
_entity.type
_entity.pdbx_description
1 polymer ?
#
loop_
_entity_poly.entity_id
_entity_poly.type
_entity_poly.pdbx_seq_one_letter_code
_entity_poly.pdbx_strand_id
1 'polypeptide(L)'
;MELIQASRLSDDDAKLIRSLTYRLARLRKPHRQWDDYYRGRQVIQSIGIAVPVELRSFVFPLNWPRIVVDSVVQRQQVKSFSVPNDDKVSNELRDLWEYNNMESQQVLLHTETRVQGHGFVCVGANPKDRRHPLITVESSRNMIARIDPRTRTVESALRVYFDPWENGTPDYATLYTPEYTLWLEKQHGKWVMTGRDDHHLGVVPVVQFLNRPRAGDFLGESEMADVVRPTDMAARAILDLQIAMETHAVPGKWAIGVTHNDFIDAKTGQPASAIKTYFNSMLTSKNANAKFGQFTASDLSNFKTVIDLLSEQMSAITGLPMRYFGMNTANPAAEGAIRADELRLVKNVELKNAVDGDAWSQVMAVAHKLATSDDINANLVRCDWEDPNTPTYAQRADAITKLMASGILSREGAWDELGWSEARKDKEREYFAKQISESYGQFMKDVDYGGDDGGADASTGGDGAEPSAAQPKQPAGRDGAQTVA
;
A
#
# COMPACT_ATOMS: atom_id res chain seq x y z
N MET A 1 -3.33 -38.44 -16.82
CA MET A 1 -4.28 -37.95 -15.82
C MET A 1 -5.36 -39.02 -15.73
N GLU A 2 -5.18 -39.94 -14.79
CA GLU A 2 -6.19 -40.98 -14.53
C GLU A 2 -7.44 -40.30 -13.99
N LEU A 3 -8.58 -40.61 -14.55
CA LEU A 3 -9.90 -40.26 -14.03
C LEU A 3 -10.08 -40.94 -12.68
N ILE A 4 -9.70 -40.26 -11.59
CA ILE A 4 -9.98 -40.73 -10.24
C ILE A 4 -11.51 -40.68 -10.09
N GLN A 5 -12.11 -41.85 -10.00
CA GLN A 5 -13.53 -41.99 -9.64
C GLN A 5 -13.77 -41.15 -8.38
N ALA A 6 -14.82 -40.29 -8.41
CA ALA A 6 -15.22 -39.45 -7.30
C ALA A 6 -15.26 -40.24 -5.99
N SER A 7 -14.21 -40.16 -5.20
CA SER A 7 -14.08 -40.91 -3.97
C SER A 7 -14.76 -40.16 -2.84
N ARG A 8 -15.36 -40.92 -1.91
CA ARG A 8 -16.10 -40.37 -0.79
C ARG A 8 -15.12 -39.68 0.18
N LEU A 9 -15.42 -38.40 0.53
CA LEU A 9 -14.70 -37.70 1.59
C LEU A 9 -14.71 -38.50 2.89
N SER A 10 -13.64 -38.45 3.67
CA SER A 10 -13.64 -38.98 5.04
C SER A 10 -14.63 -38.16 5.91
N ASP A 11 -15.19 -38.81 6.93
CA ASP A 11 -16.14 -38.14 7.82
C ASP A 11 -15.49 -36.97 8.57
N ASP A 12 -14.20 -37.05 8.86
CA ASP A 12 -13.46 -35.97 9.54
C ASP A 12 -13.16 -34.80 8.61
N ASP A 13 -12.75 -35.06 7.35
CA ASP A 13 -12.61 -34.00 6.35
C ASP A 13 -13.94 -33.30 6.08
N ALA A 14 -15.03 -34.06 5.98
CA ALA A 14 -16.36 -33.50 5.79
C ALA A 14 -16.81 -32.60 6.97
N LYS A 15 -16.48 -32.96 8.21
CA LYS A 15 -16.74 -32.14 9.41
C LYS A 15 -15.88 -30.87 9.38
N LEU A 16 -14.59 -31.01 9.04
CA LEU A 16 -13.64 -29.91 8.97
C LEU A 16 -14.06 -28.88 7.91
N ILE A 17 -14.35 -29.33 6.68
CA ILE A 17 -14.84 -28.48 5.59
C ILE A 17 -16.12 -27.74 6.01
N ARG A 18 -17.06 -28.42 6.64
CA ARG A 18 -18.31 -27.81 7.11
C ARG A 18 -18.05 -26.72 8.15
N SER A 19 -17.15 -26.99 9.11
CA SER A 19 -16.76 -26.04 10.15
C SER A 19 -16.11 -24.80 9.56
N LEU A 20 -15.14 -24.99 8.65
CA LEU A 20 -14.43 -23.89 8.00
C LEU A 20 -15.35 -23.06 7.07
N THR A 21 -16.22 -23.74 6.29
CA THR A 21 -17.23 -23.07 5.46
C THR A 21 -18.19 -22.21 6.30
N TYR A 22 -18.63 -22.72 7.43
CA TYR A 22 -19.49 -21.97 8.34
C TYR A 22 -18.79 -20.73 8.90
N ARG A 23 -17.53 -20.86 9.31
CA ARG A 23 -16.72 -19.73 9.80
C ARG A 23 -16.51 -18.68 8.71
N LEU A 24 -16.15 -19.09 7.50
CA LEU A 24 -15.97 -18.19 6.36
C LEU A 24 -17.26 -17.45 6.02
N ALA A 25 -18.42 -18.13 6.05
CA ALA A 25 -19.71 -17.51 5.79
C ALA A 25 -20.04 -16.39 6.80
N ARG A 26 -19.63 -16.54 8.07
CA ARG A 26 -19.82 -15.49 9.09
C ARG A 26 -18.99 -14.24 8.84
N LEU A 27 -17.84 -14.38 8.18
CA LEU A 27 -16.94 -13.27 7.86
C LEU A 27 -17.34 -12.52 6.59
N ARG A 28 -18.22 -13.08 5.75
CA ARG A 28 -18.62 -12.46 4.47
C ARG A 28 -19.16 -11.04 4.61
N LYS A 29 -20.01 -10.78 5.64
CA LYS A 29 -20.61 -9.46 5.84
C LYS A 29 -19.56 -8.43 6.28
N PRO A 30 -18.72 -8.67 7.30
CA PRO A 30 -17.60 -7.78 7.63
C PRO A 30 -16.66 -7.55 6.44
N HIS A 31 -16.24 -8.60 5.75
CA HIS A 31 -15.33 -8.49 4.60
C HIS A 31 -15.89 -7.63 3.47
N ARG A 32 -17.20 -7.79 3.17
CA ARG A 32 -17.87 -6.95 2.19
C ARG A 32 -17.91 -5.49 2.63
N GLN A 33 -18.16 -5.24 3.90
CA GLN A 33 -18.17 -3.89 4.46
C GLN A 33 -16.79 -3.21 4.28
N TRP A 34 -15.70 -3.89 4.61
CA TRP A 34 -14.35 -3.37 4.41
C TRP A 34 -14.04 -3.12 2.93
N ASP A 35 -14.43 -4.02 2.03
CA ASP A 35 -14.27 -3.83 0.58
C ASP A 35 -15.05 -2.60 0.07
N ASP A 36 -16.28 -2.38 0.57
CA ASP A 36 -17.09 -1.22 0.20
C ASP A 36 -16.44 0.09 0.68
N TYR A 37 -15.88 0.15 1.89
CA TYR A 37 -15.14 1.32 2.37
C TYR A 37 -13.85 1.56 1.59
N TYR A 38 -13.07 0.52 1.31
CA TYR A 38 -11.84 0.66 0.52
C TYR A 38 -12.12 1.15 -0.90
N ARG A 39 -13.21 0.68 -1.52
CA ARG A 39 -13.60 1.06 -2.88
C ARG A 39 -14.44 2.34 -2.96
N GLY A 40 -14.76 2.96 -1.84
CA GLY A 40 -15.63 4.13 -1.80
C GLY A 40 -17.07 3.83 -2.24
N ARG A 41 -17.58 2.63 -1.94
CA ARG A 41 -18.95 2.18 -2.25
C ARG A 41 -19.80 2.03 -1.02
N GLN A 42 -19.32 2.50 0.14
CA GLN A 42 -20.04 2.45 1.38
C GLN A 42 -21.36 3.23 1.30
N VAL A 43 -22.41 2.67 1.87
CA VAL A 43 -23.71 3.33 2.00
C VAL A 43 -23.68 4.20 3.26
N ILE A 44 -23.75 5.51 3.08
CA ILE A 44 -23.81 6.48 4.17
C ILE A 44 -25.24 6.42 4.75
N GLN A 45 -25.36 6.01 6.00
CA GLN A 45 -26.63 6.07 6.71
C GLN A 45 -26.94 7.53 7.05
N SER A 46 -27.85 8.16 6.31
CA SER A 46 -28.37 9.48 6.68
C SER A 46 -29.23 9.34 7.94
N ILE A 47 -29.09 10.26 8.88
CA ILE A 47 -29.93 10.34 10.10
C ILE A 47 -31.35 10.83 9.77
N GLY A 48 -31.79 10.74 8.56
CA GLY A 48 -33.17 10.66 8.14
C GLY A 48 -34.03 11.93 8.18
N ILE A 49 -33.64 13.00 8.86
CA ILE A 49 -34.59 14.12 9.13
C ILE A 49 -34.54 15.20 8.05
N ALA A 50 -33.42 15.37 7.36
CA ALA A 50 -33.21 16.53 6.47
C ALA A 50 -32.99 16.17 4.99
N VAL A 51 -32.80 14.91 4.63
CA VAL A 51 -32.44 14.53 3.26
C VAL A 51 -33.64 13.89 2.53
N PRO A 52 -34.27 14.58 1.58
CA PRO A 52 -35.25 13.98 0.68
C PRO A 52 -34.73 12.71 0.03
N VAL A 53 -35.64 11.75 -0.21
CA VAL A 53 -35.26 10.43 -0.78
C VAL A 53 -34.57 10.59 -2.13
N GLU A 54 -34.97 11.59 -2.90
CA GLU A 54 -34.46 11.92 -4.22
C GLU A 54 -32.99 12.40 -4.19
N LEU A 55 -32.56 13.02 -3.09
CA LEU A 55 -31.21 13.54 -2.92
C LEU A 55 -30.22 12.50 -2.35
N ARG A 56 -30.73 11.34 -1.91
CA ARG A 56 -29.88 10.26 -1.37
C ARG A 56 -28.98 9.60 -2.42
N SER A 57 -29.29 9.80 -3.71
CA SER A 57 -28.46 9.31 -4.83
C SER A 57 -27.22 10.16 -5.10
N PHE A 58 -27.13 11.36 -4.52
CA PHE A 58 -26.02 12.28 -4.69
C PHE A 58 -24.92 12.13 -3.61
N VAL A 59 -24.80 10.98 -3.02
CA VAL A 59 -23.78 10.74 -1.99
C VAL A 59 -22.40 10.74 -2.63
N PHE A 60 -21.57 11.71 -2.28
CA PHE A 60 -20.15 11.74 -2.61
C PHE A 60 -19.37 10.91 -1.57
N PRO A 61 -18.87 9.73 -1.91
CA PRO A 61 -18.09 8.93 -0.97
C PRO A 61 -16.72 9.58 -0.79
N LEU A 62 -16.41 9.97 0.45
CA LEU A 62 -15.07 10.38 0.82
C LEU A 62 -14.20 9.15 0.99
N ASN A 63 -13.11 9.03 0.22
CA ASN A 63 -12.32 7.79 0.19
C ASN A 63 -11.06 7.85 1.08
N TRP A 64 -11.17 8.43 2.27
CA TRP A 64 -10.11 8.47 3.27
C TRP A 64 -9.64 7.07 3.72
N PRO A 65 -10.51 6.06 3.88
CA PRO A 65 -10.08 4.71 4.23
C PRO A 65 -9.07 4.11 3.26
N ARG A 66 -9.23 4.37 1.96
CA ARG A 66 -8.27 3.94 0.94
C ARG A 66 -6.92 4.63 1.10
N ILE A 67 -6.91 5.93 1.39
CA ILE A 67 -5.68 6.69 1.59
C ILE A 67 -4.86 6.08 2.74
N VAL A 68 -5.54 5.69 3.82
CA VAL A 68 -4.88 5.07 4.98
C VAL A 68 -4.22 3.75 4.62
N VAL A 69 -4.89 2.89 3.86
CA VAL A 69 -4.35 1.61 3.40
C VAL A 69 -3.20 1.82 2.42
N ASP A 70 -3.46 2.60 1.35
CA ASP A 70 -2.49 2.79 0.26
C ASP A 70 -1.21 3.47 0.75
N SER A 71 -1.28 4.39 1.70
CA SER A 71 -0.11 5.07 2.28
C SER A 71 0.86 4.13 2.98
N VAL A 72 0.35 3.05 3.58
CA VAL A 72 1.16 2.00 4.19
C VAL A 72 1.71 1.05 3.13
N VAL A 73 0.83 0.52 2.26
CA VAL A 73 1.19 -0.49 1.27
C VAL A 73 2.24 0.01 0.28
N GLN A 74 2.17 1.27 -0.16
CA GLN A 74 3.13 1.89 -1.06
C GLN A 74 4.57 1.96 -0.51
N ARG A 75 4.73 1.78 0.81
CA ARG A 75 6.03 1.81 1.50
C ARG A 75 6.48 0.43 1.97
N GLN A 76 5.70 -0.61 1.69
CA GLN A 76 6.00 -2.00 2.02
C GLN A 76 6.48 -2.75 0.77
N GLN A 77 7.80 -2.86 0.61
CA GLN A 77 8.40 -3.61 -0.49
C GLN A 77 9.50 -4.51 0.04
N VAL A 78 9.39 -5.80 -0.21
CA VAL A 78 10.42 -6.78 0.10
C VAL A 78 11.59 -6.57 -0.86
N LYS A 79 12.80 -6.46 -0.32
CA LYS A 79 14.05 -6.28 -1.07
C LYS A 79 14.68 -7.61 -1.42
N SER A 80 14.83 -8.50 -0.42
CA SER A 80 15.51 -9.77 -0.59
C SER A 80 15.20 -10.73 0.55
N PHE A 81 15.62 -11.99 0.37
CA PHE A 81 15.67 -12.98 1.42
C PHE A 81 17.10 -13.44 1.61
N SER A 82 17.53 -13.55 2.85
CA SER A 82 18.86 -14.01 3.20
C SER A 82 18.84 -15.09 4.28
N VAL A 83 19.75 -16.04 4.15
CA VAL A 83 20.00 -17.05 5.20
C VAL A 83 21.44 -16.85 5.65
N PRO A 84 21.71 -16.62 6.93
CA PRO A 84 23.05 -16.39 7.44
C PRO A 84 24.02 -17.52 7.08
N ASN A 85 25.14 -17.17 6.45
CA ASN A 85 26.20 -18.08 6.02
C ASN A 85 25.78 -19.10 4.93
N ASP A 86 24.68 -18.87 4.22
CA ASP A 86 24.25 -19.74 3.12
C ASP A 86 23.75 -18.92 1.92
N ASP A 87 24.73 -18.50 1.11
CA ASP A 87 24.43 -17.73 -0.11
C ASP A 87 23.72 -18.57 -1.17
N LYS A 88 23.93 -19.90 -1.16
CA LYS A 88 23.24 -20.79 -2.11
C LYS A 88 21.76 -20.79 -1.87
N VAL A 89 21.33 -21.02 -0.63
CA VAL A 89 19.91 -20.99 -0.25
C VAL A 89 19.33 -19.60 -0.49
N SER A 90 20.05 -18.53 -0.16
CA SER A 90 19.61 -17.14 -0.41
C SER A 90 19.32 -16.89 -1.90
N ASN A 91 20.16 -17.41 -2.80
CA ASN A 91 19.92 -17.32 -4.25
C ASN A 91 18.72 -18.17 -4.71
N GLU A 92 18.56 -19.38 -4.16
CA GLU A 92 17.40 -20.24 -4.46
C GLU A 92 16.09 -19.59 -4.02
N LEU A 93 16.05 -18.94 -2.85
CA LEU A 93 14.89 -18.15 -2.40
C LEU A 93 14.56 -17.00 -3.33
N ARG A 94 15.58 -16.29 -3.82
CA ARG A 94 15.39 -15.22 -4.80
C ARG A 94 14.81 -15.74 -6.11
N ASP A 95 15.33 -16.85 -6.65
CA ASP A 95 14.79 -17.47 -7.86
C ASP A 95 13.33 -17.86 -7.72
N LEU A 96 12.92 -18.41 -6.57
CA LEU A 96 11.53 -18.74 -6.27
C LEU A 96 10.63 -17.50 -6.24
N TRP A 97 11.13 -16.39 -5.68
CA TRP A 97 10.43 -15.12 -5.62
C TRP A 97 10.21 -14.53 -7.01
N GLU A 98 11.27 -14.44 -7.81
CA GLU A 98 11.24 -13.89 -9.16
C GLU A 98 10.36 -14.75 -10.10
N TYR A 99 10.49 -16.07 -10.06
CA TYR A 99 9.72 -16.99 -10.88
C TYR A 99 8.20 -16.80 -10.68
N ASN A 100 7.77 -16.54 -9.47
CA ASN A 100 6.36 -16.34 -9.13
C ASN A 100 5.90 -14.88 -9.29
N ASN A 101 6.70 -13.97 -9.83
CA ASN A 101 6.40 -12.53 -9.97
C ASN A 101 5.95 -11.90 -8.64
N MET A 102 6.58 -12.30 -7.54
CA MET A 102 6.15 -11.90 -6.20
C MET A 102 6.29 -10.40 -5.94
N GLU A 103 7.08 -9.68 -6.72
CA GLU A 103 7.16 -8.22 -6.67
C GLU A 103 5.79 -7.54 -6.85
N SER A 104 4.97 -8.05 -7.76
CA SER A 104 3.61 -7.55 -7.97
C SER A 104 2.61 -8.20 -7.01
N GLN A 105 2.79 -9.49 -6.71
CA GLN A 105 1.87 -10.24 -5.85
C GLN A 105 1.92 -9.77 -4.39
N GLN A 106 3.08 -9.35 -3.87
CA GLN A 106 3.19 -8.80 -2.51
C GLN A 106 2.27 -7.58 -2.31
N VAL A 107 2.12 -6.72 -3.32
CA VAL A 107 1.24 -5.54 -3.23
C VAL A 107 -0.22 -5.95 -3.06
N LEU A 108 -0.66 -7.00 -3.77
CA LEU A 108 -2.01 -7.56 -3.63
C LEU A 108 -2.23 -8.11 -2.24
N LEU A 109 -1.26 -8.87 -1.71
CA LEU A 109 -1.33 -9.43 -0.37
C LEU A 109 -1.36 -8.36 0.72
N HIS A 110 -0.43 -7.41 0.65
CA HIS A 110 -0.36 -6.32 1.64
C HIS A 110 -1.66 -5.51 1.63
N THR A 111 -2.18 -5.17 0.44
CA THR A 111 -3.48 -4.48 0.32
C THR A 111 -4.60 -5.29 0.96
N GLU A 112 -4.74 -6.57 0.61
CA GLU A 112 -5.78 -7.43 1.18
C GLU A 112 -5.68 -7.54 2.70
N THR A 113 -4.45 -7.73 3.21
CA THR A 113 -4.18 -7.83 4.65
C THR A 113 -4.55 -6.54 5.39
N ARG A 114 -4.24 -5.35 4.83
CA ARG A 114 -4.57 -4.06 5.43
C ARG A 114 -6.07 -3.77 5.36
N VAL A 115 -6.72 -4.15 4.26
CA VAL A 115 -8.18 -3.97 4.08
C VAL A 115 -8.98 -4.90 4.97
N GLN A 116 -8.68 -6.20 4.96
CA GLN A 116 -9.52 -7.21 5.61
C GLN A 116 -9.06 -7.57 7.04
N GLY A 117 -7.86 -7.14 7.45
CA GLY A 117 -7.22 -7.53 8.71
C GLY A 117 -6.32 -8.76 8.56
N HIS A 118 -6.52 -9.59 7.55
CA HIS A 118 -5.68 -10.73 7.24
C HIS A 118 -5.74 -11.10 5.75
N GLY A 119 -4.70 -11.79 5.29
CA GLY A 119 -4.57 -12.36 3.96
C GLY A 119 -3.86 -13.70 4.03
N PHE A 120 -3.78 -14.40 2.91
CA PHE A 120 -3.16 -15.73 2.86
C PHE A 120 -2.22 -15.85 1.67
N VAL A 121 -1.18 -16.64 1.85
CA VAL A 121 -0.34 -17.11 0.76
C VAL A 121 -0.36 -18.65 0.79
N CYS A 122 -0.67 -19.24 -0.36
CA CYS A 122 -0.64 -20.68 -0.56
C CYS A 122 0.58 -21.05 -1.39
N VAL A 123 1.23 -22.12 -1.02
CA VAL A 123 2.33 -22.71 -1.77
C VAL A 123 1.89 -24.09 -2.26
N GLY A 124 2.01 -24.36 -3.55
CA GLY A 124 1.55 -25.60 -4.15
C GLY A 124 2.54 -26.17 -5.16
N ALA A 125 2.45 -27.47 -5.42
CA ALA A 125 3.27 -28.09 -6.44
C ALA A 125 2.97 -27.53 -7.82
N ASN A 126 4.01 -27.24 -8.61
CA ASN A 126 3.88 -26.81 -9.99
C ASN A 126 3.95 -28.05 -10.91
N PRO A 127 2.87 -28.40 -11.60
CA PRO A 127 2.87 -29.56 -12.49
C PRO A 127 3.79 -29.42 -13.71
N LYS A 128 4.18 -28.19 -14.05
CA LYS A 128 5.06 -27.90 -15.20
C LYS A 128 6.53 -27.90 -14.83
N ASP A 129 6.85 -27.44 -13.63
CA ASP A 129 8.23 -27.34 -13.15
C ASP A 129 8.28 -27.59 -11.62
N ARG A 130 8.75 -28.76 -11.22
CA ARG A 130 8.82 -29.14 -9.81
C ARG A 130 9.81 -28.31 -8.98
N ARG A 131 10.80 -27.69 -9.64
CA ARG A 131 11.79 -26.84 -8.94
C ARG A 131 11.24 -25.48 -8.56
N HIS A 132 10.14 -25.07 -9.19
CA HIS A 132 9.50 -23.78 -8.93
C HIS A 132 8.05 -23.99 -8.52
N PRO A 133 7.78 -24.27 -7.23
CA PRO A 133 6.43 -24.35 -6.70
C PRO A 133 5.67 -23.04 -6.96
N LEU A 134 4.35 -23.15 -7.06
CA LEU A 134 3.47 -21.99 -7.27
C LEU A 134 3.20 -21.32 -5.93
N ILE A 135 3.47 -20.03 -5.85
CA ILE A 135 3.14 -19.17 -4.72
C ILE A 135 1.98 -18.28 -5.15
N THR A 136 0.83 -18.42 -4.48
CA THR A 136 -0.40 -17.67 -4.84
C THR A 136 -0.93 -16.89 -3.65
N VAL A 137 -1.31 -15.64 -3.92
CA VAL A 137 -1.94 -14.75 -2.94
C VAL A 137 -3.45 -14.97 -2.94
N GLU A 138 -4.02 -15.16 -1.76
CA GLU A 138 -5.43 -15.48 -1.61
C GLU A 138 -6.14 -14.49 -0.67
N SER A 139 -7.33 -14.09 -1.10
CA SER A 139 -8.18 -13.19 -0.32
C SER A 139 -8.84 -13.91 0.85
N SER A 140 -8.84 -13.27 2.01
CA SER A 140 -9.60 -13.71 3.19
C SER A 140 -11.10 -13.80 2.98
N ARG A 141 -11.62 -13.18 1.92
CA ARG A 141 -13.04 -13.33 1.52
C ARG A 141 -13.36 -14.73 1.01
N ASN A 142 -12.36 -15.42 0.48
CA ASN A 142 -12.49 -16.74 -0.12
C ASN A 142 -11.72 -17.82 0.64
N MET A 143 -10.95 -17.44 1.64
CA MET A 143 -10.10 -18.35 2.38
C MET A 143 -10.20 -18.15 3.88
N ILE A 144 -10.08 -19.25 4.62
CA ILE A 144 -10.02 -19.26 6.08
C ILE A 144 -9.08 -20.34 6.57
N ALA A 145 -8.36 -20.05 7.64
CA ALA A 145 -7.51 -21.01 8.33
C ALA A 145 -8.05 -21.34 9.73
N ARG A 146 -7.78 -22.54 10.19
CA ARG A 146 -7.88 -22.95 11.57
C ARG A 146 -6.50 -22.89 12.18
N ILE A 147 -6.35 -22.12 13.23
CA ILE A 147 -5.10 -21.95 13.97
C ILE A 147 -5.15 -22.77 15.25
N ASP A 148 -4.12 -23.52 15.52
CA ASP A 148 -3.93 -24.17 16.82
C ASP A 148 -3.62 -23.08 17.87
N PRO A 149 -4.46 -22.88 18.89
CA PRO A 149 -4.27 -21.82 19.87
C PRO A 149 -3.03 -22.02 20.75
N ARG A 150 -2.49 -23.22 20.83
CA ARG A 150 -1.31 -23.56 21.63
C ARG A 150 0.00 -23.25 20.89
N THR A 151 0.09 -23.69 19.63
CA THR A 151 1.28 -23.49 18.79
C THR A 151 1.22 -22.22 17.96
N ARG A 152 0.01 -21.66 17.76
CA ARG A 152 -0.29 -20.51 16.88
C ARG A 152 0.06 -20.74 15.41
N THR A 153 0.18 -22.01 15.01
CA THR A 153 0.41 -22.40 13.62
C THR A 153 -0.89 -22.75 12.93
N VAL A 154 -0.90 -22.68 11.61
CA VAL A 154 -2.04 -23.12 10.80
C VAL A 154 -2.16 -24.65 10.91
N GLU A 155 -3.31 -25.12 11.40
CA GLU A 155 -3.66 -26.55 11.52
C GLU A 155 -4.31 -27.09 10.25
N SER A 156 -5.13 -26.26 9.62
CA SER A 156 -5.79 -26.54 8.34
C SER A 156 -6.30 -25.27 7.70
N ALA A 157 -6.47 -25.25 6.39
CA ALA A 157 -7.05 -24.10 5.70
C ALA A 157 -8.02 -24.57 4.60
N LEU A 158 -9.05 -23.76 4.34
CA LEU A 158 -10.02 -24.00 3.29
C LEU A 158 -10.09 -22.78 2.39
N ARG A 159 -9.82 -22.98 1.11
CA ARG A 159 -10.06 -22.02 0.04
C ARG A 159 -11.33 -22.41 -0.70
N VAL A 160 -12.22 -21.47 -0.95
CA VAL A 160 -13.39 -21.64 -1.82
C VAL A 160 -13.29 -20.67 -3.00
N TYR A 161 -13.61 -21.15 -4.18
CA TYR A 161 -13.55 -20.31 -5.39
C TYR A 161 -14.64 -20.73 -6.37
N PHE A 162 -14.87 -19.90 -7.35
CA PHE A 162 -15.91 -20.09 -8.38
C PHE A 162 -15.29 -19.77 -9.73
N ASP A 163 -15.89 -20.28 -10.78
CA ASP A 163 -15.54 -19.86 -12.12
C ASP A 163 -15.92 -18.37 -12.29
N PRO A 164 -14.96 -17.48 -12.60
CA PRO A 164 -15.24 -16.06 -12.74
C PRO A 164 -16.20 -15.75 -13.89
N TRP A 165 -16.42 -16.69 -14.80
CA TRP A 165 -17.35 -16.58 -15.93
C TRP A 165 -18.76 -17.09 -15.61
N GLU A 166 -18.93 -17.80 -14.50
CA GLU A 166 -20.20 -18.27 -13.99
C GLU A 166 -20.64 -17.47 -12.76
N ASN A 167 -21.82 -16.85 -12.86
CA ASN A 167 -22.40 -16.14 -11.72
C ASN A 167 -22.97 -17.13 -10.71
N GLY A 168 -22.35 -17.28 -9.55
CA GLY A 168 -22.92 -18.18 -8.60
C GLY A 168 -22.26 -18.36 -7.25
N THR A 169 -22.65 -19.43 -6.61
CA THR A 169 -22.07 -19.94 -5.37
C THR A 169 -20.72 -20.58 -5.68
N PRO A 170 -19.78 -20.66 -4.69
CA PRO A 170 -18.53 -21.36 -4.90
C PRO A 170 -18.75 -22.79 -5.34
N ASP A 171 -18.16 -23.16 -6.46
CA ASP A 171 -18.30 -24.49 -7.05
C ASP A 171 -17.07 -25.37 -6.79
N TYR A 172 -15.96 -24.75 -6.43
CA TYR A 172 -14.71 -25.41 -6.13
C TYR A 172 -14.21 -25.05 -4.74
N ALA A 173 -13.50 -25.99 -4.11
CA ALA A 173 -12.81 -25.73 -2.86
C ALA A 173 -11.50 -26.55 -2.81
N THR A 174 -10.55 -26.04 -2.04
CA THR A 174 -9.31 -26.75 -1.72
C THR A 174 -9.14 -26.79 -0.20
N LEU A 175 -9.02 -27.98 0.36
CA LEU A 175 -8.68 -28.18 1.76
C LEU A 175 -7.19 -28.48 1.85
N TYR A 176 -6.50 -27.71 2.68
CA TYR A 176 -5.07 -27.86 2.97
C TYR A 176 -4.90 -28.43 4.37
N THR A 177 -4.08 -29.49 4.48
CA THR A 177 -3.67 -30.14 5.74
C THR A 177 -2.16 -30.27 5.77
N PRO A 178 -1.52 -30.65 6.87
CA PRO A 178 -0.08 -30.87 6.91
C PRO A 178 0.41 -32.02 6.03
N GLU A 179 -0.44 -33.01 5.76
CA GLU A 179 -0.08 -34.25 5.09
C GLU A 179 -0.54 -34.30 3.63
N TYR A 180 -1.69 -33.64 3.34
CA TYR A 180 -2.30 -33.71 2.02
C TYR A 180 -3.11 -32.48 1.71
N THR A 181 -3.32 -32.26 0.41
CA THR A 181 -4.24 -31.25 -0.15
C THR A 181 -5.36 -31.97 -0.90
N LEU A 182 -6.63 -31.57 -0.64
CA LEU A 182 -7.81 -32.10 -1.33
C LEU A 182 -8.41 -31.04 -2.27
N TRP A 183 -8.66 -31.40 -3.52
CA TRP A 183 -9.45 -30.62 -4.44
C TRP A 183 -10.89 -31.11 -4.44
N LEU A 184 -11.82 -30.18 -4.34
CA LEU A 184 -13.23 -30.44 -4.14
C LEU A 184 -14.05 -29.68 -5.18
N GLU A 185 -15.09 -30.32 -5.66
CA GLU A 185 -16.11 -29.72 -6.53
C GLU A 185 -17.49 -29.87 -5.88
N LYS A 186 -18.37 -28.91 -6.08
CA LYS A 186 -19.71 -28.93 -5.54
C LYS A 186 -20.66 -29.58 -6.54
N GLN A 187 -21.09 -30.79 -6.23
CA GLN A 187 -22.06 -31.55 -7.04
C GLN A 187 -23.35 -31.76 -6.23
N HIS A 188 -24.48 -31.32 -6.80
CA HIS A 188 -25.80 -31.41 -6.16
C HIS A 188 -25.84 -30.83 -4.72
N GLY A 189 -25.11 -29.74 -4.50
CA GLY A 189 -25.05 -29.07 -3.19
C GLY A 189 -24.11 -29.71 -2.16
N LYS A 190 -23.40 -30.78 -2.51
CA LYS A 190 -22.43 -31.48 -1.64
C LYS A 190 -21.02 -31.38 -2.23
N TRP A 191 -20.02 -31.28 -1.37
CA TRP A 191 -18.62 -31.33 -1.76
C TRP A 191 -18.21 -32.77 -2.08
N VAL A 192 -17.63 -32.98 -3.26
CA VAL A 192 -17.12 -34.22 -3.77
C VAL A 192 -15.63 -34.03 -4.02
N MET A 193 -14.80 -35.02 -3.63
CA MET A 193 -13.37 -34.98 -3.88
C MET A 193 -13.09 -35.31 -5.35
N THR A 194 -12.39 -34.39 -6.03
CA THR A 194 -11.98 -34.55 -7.44
C THR A 194 -10.49 -34.87 -7.58
N GLY A 195 -9.70 -34.64 -6.53
CA GLY A 195 -8.27 -34.95 -6.53
C GLY A 195 -7.70 -34.87 -5.12
N ARG A 196 -6.55 -35.51 -4.93
CA ARG A 196 -5.77 -35.52 -3.69
C ARG A 196 -4.28 -35.53 -4.03
N ASP A 197 -3.53 -34.72 -3.27
CA ASP A 197 -2.07 -34.71 -3.30
C ASP A 197 -1.54 -34.99 -1.90
N ASP A 198 -0.85 -36.13 -1.74
CA ASP A 198 -0.22 -36.53 -0.48
C ASP A 198 1.22 -36.02 -0.45
N HIS A 199 1.41 -34.76 -0.01
CA HIS A 199 2.70 -34.07 -0.03
C HIS A 199 3.57 -34.33 1.20
N HIS A 200 3.01 -34.80 2.32
CA HIS A 200 3.72 -35.13 3.56
C HIS A 200 4.70 -34.06 4.07
N LEU A 201 4.31 -32.76 3.95
CA LEU A 201 5.17 -31.65 4.35
C LEU A 201 5.32 -31.53 5.88
N GLY A 202 4.38 -32.09 6.65
CA GLY A 202 4.32 -31.90 8.10
C GLY A 202 3.87 -30.52 8.54
N VAL A 203 3.68 -29.60 7.58
CA VAL A 203 3.14 -28.25 7.77
C VAL A 203 2.10 -27.98 6.71
N VAL A 204 1.10 -27.17 7.07
CA VAL A 204 0.10 -26.73 6.08
C VAL A 204 0.77 -25.77 5.10
N PRO A 205 0.66 -25.98 3.77
CA PRO A 205 1.29 -25.13 2.77
C PRO A 205 0.50 -23.81 2.56
N VAL A 206 0.10 -23.20 3.65
CA VAL A 206 -0.65 -21.95 3.71
C VAL A 206 -0.14 -21.13 4.87
N VAL A 207 0.22 -19.89 4.58
CA VAL A 207 0.67 -18.92 5.60
C VAL A 207 -0.33 -17.78 5.69
N GLN A 208 -0.72 -17.44 6.91
CA GLN A 208 -1.62 -16.35 7.22
C GLN A 208 -0.81 -15.09 7.56
N PHE A 209 -1.16 -13.98 6.91
CA PHE A 209 -0.67 -12.65 7.21
C PHE A 209 -1.69 -11.91 8.06
N LEU A 210 -1.25 -11.22 9.09
CA LEU A 210 -2.13 -10.52 10.04
C LEU A 210 -1.80 -9.03 10.10
N ASN A 211 -2.84 -8.19 10.03
CA ASN A 211 -2.72 -6.78 10.32
C ASN A 211 -3.08 -6.51 11.78
N ARG A 212 -2.31 -5.65 12.46
CA ARG A 212 -2.53 -5.29 13.86
C ARG A 212 -2.77 -6.50 14.79
N PRO A 213 -1.90 -7.55 14.75
CA PRO A 213 -2.11 -8.74 15.56
C PRO A 213 -2.07 -8.40 17.05
N ARG A 214 -2.96 -9.02 17.82
CA ARG A 214 -2.98 -8.94 19.29
C ARG A 214 -2.89 -10.33 19.88
N ALA A 215 -2.38 -10.44 21.10
CA ALA A 215 -2.32 -11.71 21.81
C ALA A 215 -3.73 -12.31 21.92
N GLY A 216 -3.90 -13.54 21.38
CA GLY A 216 -5.19 -14.25 21.37
C GLY A 216 -6.12 -13.90 20.20
N ASP A 217 -5.73 -12.99 19.31
CA ASP A 217 -6.45 -12.70 18.08
C ASP A 217 -5.78 -13.40 16.88
N PHE A 218 -6.57 -14.12 16.11
CA PHE A 218 -6.12 -14.90 14.95
C PHE A 218 -6.69 -14.38 13.62
N LEU A 219 -7.43 -13.27 13.64
CA LEU A 219 -8.03 -12.68 12.43
C LEU A 219 -7.46 -11.30 12.10
N GLY A 220 -6.77 -10.67 13.09
CA GLY A 220 -6.31 -9.30 12.95
C GLY A 220 -7.44 -8.29 12.82
N GLU A 221 -7.08 -7.05 12.54
CA GLU A 221 -8.02 -5.93 12.43
C GLU A 221 -7.71 -5.12 11.16
N SER A 222 -8.77 -4.66 10.47
CA SER A 222 -8.63 -3.76 9.32
C SER A 222 -7.89 -2.48 9.70
N GLU A 223 -7.00 -2.01 8.83
CA GLU A 223 -6.34 -0.71 9.00
C GLU A 223 -7.34 0.46 9.00
N MET A 224 -8.50 0.24 8.39
CA MET A 224 -9.58 1.21 8.28
C MET A 224 -10.50 1.26 9.51
N ALA A 225 -10.34 0.39 10.50
CA ALA A 225 -11.30 0.24 11.60
C ALA A 225 -11.57 1.55 12.35
N ASP A 226 -10.52 2.31 12.65
CA ASP A 226 -10.61 3.54 13.42
C ASP A 226 -11.10 4.74 12.59
N VAL A 227 -11.02 4.65 11.25
CA VAL A 227 -11.27 5.79 10.35
C VAL A 227 -12.65 5.77 9.69
N VAL A 228 -13.39 4.67 9.81
CA VAL A 228 -14.73 4.53 9.24
C VAL A 228 -15.67 5.62 9.77
N ARG A 229 -15.75 5.79 11.09
CA ARG A 229 -16.67 6.75 11.71
C ARG A 229 -16.39 8.21 11.36
N PRO A 230 -15.13 8.70 11.45
CA PRO A 230 -14.81 10.06 10.98
C PRO A 230 -15.09 10.26 9.49
N THR A 231 -14.82 9.24 8.67
CA THR A 231 -15.12 9.27 7.22
C THR A 231 -16.62 9.43 6.96
N ASP A 232 -17.46 8.66 7.66
CA ASP A 232 -18.91 8.77 7.54
C ASP A 232 -19.42 10.15 7.99
N MET A 233 -18.83 10.72 9.05
CA MET A 233 -19.18 12.07 9.52
C MET A 233 -18.81 13.13 8.47
N ALA A 234 -17.62 13.04 7.88
CA ALA A 234 -17.18 13.97 6.84
C ALA A 234 -18.04 13.86 5.57
N ALA A 235 -18.39 12.63 5.17
CA ALA A 235 -19.25 12.40 4.03
C ALA A 235 -20.65 12.96 4.24
N ARG A 236 -21.19 12.89 5.46
CA ARG A 236 -22.48 13.56 5.83
C ARG A 236 -22.34 15.08 5.76
N ALA A 237 -21.27 15.65 6.30
CA ALA A 237 -21.05 17.09 6.23
C ALA A 237 -20.98 17.60 4.78
N ILE A 238 -20.36 16.82 3.86
CA ILE A 238 -20.35 17.12 2.43
C ILE A 238 -21.73 17.02 1.81
N LEU A 239 -22.52 16.01 2.18
CA LEU A 239 -23.90 15.88 1.71
C LEU A 239 -24.78 17.07 2.17
N ASP A 240 -24.66 17.45 3.45
CA ASP A 240 -25.36 18.62 3.98
C ASP A 240 -24.92 19.91 3.30
N LEU A 241 -23.63 20.04 2.99
CA LEU A 241 -23.11 21.16 2.19
C LEU A 241 -23.73 21.19 0.78
N GLN A 242 -23.81 20.04 0.09
CA GLN A 242 -24.44 19.95 -1.24
C GLN A 242 -25.91 20.40 -1.18
N ILE A 243 -26.66 19.91 -0.19
CA ILE A 243 -28.06 20.29 0.01
C ILE A 243 -28.15 21.81 0.30
N ALA A 244 -27.27 22.33 1.15
CA ALA A 244 -27.23 23.74 1.46
C ALA A 244 -26.89 24.58 0.20
N MET A 245 -25.97 24.13 -0.63
CA MET A 245 -25.64 24.79 -1.89
C MET A 245 -26.84 24.84 -2.84
N GLU A 246 -27.56 23.75 -3.03
CA GLU A 246 -28.74 23.70 -3.90
C GLU A 246 -29.88 24.58 -3.38
N THR A 247 -30.10 24.59 -2.06
CA THR A 247 -31.21 25.34 -1.46
C THR A 247 -30.90 26.83 -1.22
N HIS A 248 -29.61 27.20 -1.05
CA HIS A 248 -29.18 28.55 -0.70
C HIS A 248 -28.45 29.29 -1.84
N ALA A 249 -28.02 28.57 -2.90
CA ALA A 249 -27.47 29.22 -4.11
C ALA A 249 -28.50 30.12 -4.79
N VAL A 250 -29.78 29.79 -4.65
CA VAL A 250 -30.88 30.65 -5.00
C VAL A 250 -31.67 30.95 -3.73
N PRO A 251 -31.41 32.07 -3.04
CA PRO A 251 -32.04 32.37 -1.76
C PRO A 251 -33.56 32.37 -1.88
N GLY A 252 -34.21 31.66 -0.99
CA GLY A 252 -35.67 31.61 -0.95
C GLY A 252 -36.25 33.03 -0.83
N LYS A 253 -37.18 33.39 -1.72
CA LYS A 253 -37.93 34.64 -1.68
C LYS A 253 -39.23 34.44 -0.93
N TRP A 254 -39.61 35.39 -0.15
CA TRP A 254 -40.88 35.35 0.55
C TRP A 254 -41.71 36.62 0.17
N ALA A 255 -43.04 36.43 0.17
CA ALA A 255 -43.97 37.54 -0.09
C ALA A 255 -45.13 37.46 0.90
N ILE A 256 -45.53 38.59 1.46
CA ILE A 256 -46.68 38.71 2.37
C ILE A 256 -47.63 39.72 1.76
N GLY A 257 -48.96 39.47 1.89
CA GLY A 257 -49.99 40.35 1.38
C GLY A 257 -50.19 40.30 -0.14
N VAL A 258 -49.72 39.20 -0.76
CA VAL A 258 -49.90 38.92 -2.20
C VAL A 258 -51.11 38.01 -2.40
N THR A 259 -51.78 38.10 -3.56
CA THR A 259 -52.89 37.31 -3.97
C THR A 259 -52.54 36.35 -5.11
N HIS A 260 -53.35 35.33 -5.37
CA HIS A 260 -53.09 34.40 -6.48
C HIS A 260 -52.97 35.11 -7.83
N ASN A 261 -53.71 36.24 -8.04
CA ASN A 261 -53.71 37.01 -9.24
C ASN A 261 -52.37 37.75 -9.51
N ASP A 262 -51.55 37.98 -8.47
CA ASP A 262 -50.22 38.60 -8.61
C ASP A 262 -49.20 37.67 -9.27
N PHE A 263 -49.53 36.36 -9.33
CA PHE A 263 -48.68 35.32 -9.94
C PHE A 263 -49.23 34.78 -11.28
N ILE A 264 -50.16 35.52 -11.90
CA ILE A 264 -50.67 35.17 -13.23
C ILE A 264 -49.81 35.84 -14.31
N ASP A 265 -49.31 35.03 -15.28
CA ASP A 265 -48.57 35.54 -16.44
C ASP A 265 -49.55 36.41 -17.29
N ALA A 266 -49.24 37.67 -17.43
CA ALA A 266 -50.06 38.63 -18.16
C ALA A 266 -50.26 38.31 -19.63
N LYS A 267 -49.42 37.46 -20.22
CA LYS A 267 -49.48 37.07 -21.65
C LYS A 267 -50.32 35.82 -21.86
N THR A 268 -50.31 34.91 -20.93
CA THR A 268 -50.95 33.56 -21.10
C THR A 268 -52.23 33.44 -20.24
N GLY A 269 -52.46 34.33 -19.25
CA GLY A 269 -53.56 34.20 -18.30
C GLY A 269 -53.49 32.98 -17.39
N GLN A 270 -52.40 32.25 -17.40
CA GLN A 270 -52.18 31.04 -16.61
C GLN A 270 -51.25 31.36 -15.41
N PRO A 271 -51.32 30.61 -14.34
CA PRO A 271 -50.37 30.73 -13.22
C PRO A 271 -48.93 30.64 -13.76
N ALA A 272 -48.09 31.62 -13.39
CA ALA A 272 -46.70 31.57 -13.75
C ALA A 272 -46.06 30.26 -13.20
N SER A 273 -45.26 29.57 -14.00
CA SER A 273 -44.59 28.36 -13.53
C SER A 273 -43.75 28.71 -12.29
N ALA A 274 -43.72 27.77 -11.32
CA ALA A 274 -42.88 27.95 -10.12
C ALA A 274 -41.45 28.29 -10.46
N ILE A 275 -40.90 27.74 -11.52
CA ILE A 275 -39.55 28.05 -12.06
C ILE A 275 -39.43 29.52 -12.51
N LYS A 276 -40.40 30.02 -13.29
CA LYS A 276 -40.40 31.44 -13.73
C LYS A 276 -40.52 32.39 -12.55
N THR A 277 -41.35 32.07 -11.56
CA THR A 277 -41.53 32.89 -10.36
C THR A 277 -40.26 32.88 -9.51
N TYR A 278 -39.58 31.76 -9.43
CA TYR A 278 -38.37 31.59 -8.63
C TYR A 278 -37.15 32.35 -9.23
N PHE A 279 -36.98 32.28 -10.55
CA PHE A 279 -35.91 32.96 -11.26
C PHE A 279 -36.20 34.41 -11.66
N ASN A 280 -37.45 34.90 -11.56
CA ASN A 280 -37.76 36.29 -11.86
C ASN A 280 -37.04 37.23 -10.89
N SER A 281 -36.30 38.14 -11.43
CA SER A 281 -35.49 39.11 -10.67
C SER A 281 -36.34 40.16 -9.93
N MET A 282 -37.61 40.32 -10.33
CA MET A 282 -38.50 41.34 -9.75
C MET A 282 -39.90 40.75 -9.49
N LEU A 283 -40.28 40.73 -8.23
CA LEU A 283 -41.65 40.40 -7.81
C LEU A 283 -42.42 41.74 -7.64
N THR A 284 -43.58 41.88 -8.28
CA THR A 284 -44.43 43.04 -8.17
C THR A 284 -45.83 42.68 -7.77
N SER A 285 -46.49 43.51 -6.96
CA SER A 285 -47.90 43.36 -6.59
C SER A 285 -48.59 44.73 -6.70
N LYS A 286 -49.87 44.72 -7.03
CA LYS A 286 -50.72 45.88 -7.01
C LYS A 286 -51.14 46.27 -5.60
N ASN A 287 -50.97 45.41 -4.60
CA ASN A 287 -51.30 45.69 -3.23
C ASN A 287 -50.24 46.55 -2.55
N ALA A 288 -50.62 47.74 -2.09
CA ALA A 288 -49.70 48.68 -1.41
C ALA A 288 -49.13 48.12 -0.09
N ASN A 289 -49.74 47.14 0.49
CA ASN A 289 -49.30 46.49 1.74
C ASN A 289 -48.47 45.21 1.50
N ALA A 290 -48.19 44.88 0.23
CA ALA A 290 -47.36 43.69 -0.07
C ALA A 290 -45.91 43.96 0.36
N LYS A 291 -45.32 42.97 1.02
CA LYS A 291 -43.93 42.97 1.43
C LYS A 291 -43.24 41.81 0.77
N PHE A 292 -42.08 42.10 0.16
CA PHE A 292 -41.21 41.12 -0.46
C PHE A 292 -39.89 41.10 0.27
N GLY A 293 -39.29 39.95 0.37
CA GLY A 293 -37.96 39.80 0.92
C GLY A 293 -37.28 38.52 0.43
N GLN A 294 -36.06 38.40 0.80
CA GLN A 294 -35.23 37.28 0.50
C GLN A 294 -34.60 36.82 1.80
N PHE A 295 -34.54 35.48 2.03
CA PHE A 295 -33.79 34.96 3.16
C PHE A 295 -32.30 35.28 2.99
N THR A 296 -31.62 35.53 4.08
CA THR A 296 -30.17 35.76 4.06
C THR A 296 -29.50 34.46 3.65
N ALA A 297 -28.52 34.52 2.76
CA ALA A 297 -27.70 33.36 2.40
C ALA A 297 -27.01 32.80 3.67
N SER A 298 -27.03 31.52 3.83
CA SER A 298 -26.30 30.86 4.93
C SER A 298 -24.79 30.92 4.65
N ASP A 299 -24.01 31.12 5.71
CA ASP A 299 -22.56 31.03 5.62
C ASP A 299 -22.15 29.53 5.49
N LEU A 300 -21.61 29.17 4.32
CA LEU A 300 -21.15 27.81 4.04
C LEU A 300 -19.72 27.56 4.53
N SER A 301 -19.04 28.56 5.07
CA SER A 301 -17.66 28.41 5.60
C SER A 301 -17.59 27.46 6.79
N ASN A 302 -18.69 27.35 7.56
CA ASN A 302 -18.80 26.42 8.69
C ASN A 302 -18.56 24.96 8.28
N PHE A 303 -19.00 24.55 7.08
CA PHE A 303 -18.77 23.18 6.59
C PHE A 303 -17.28 22.90 6.36
N LYS A 304 -16.53 23.86 5.85
CA LYS A 304 -15.08 23.74 5.73
C LYS A 304 -14.43 23.51 7.09
N THR A 305 -14.80 24.30 8.10
CA THR A 305 -14.28 24.14 9.46
C THR A 305 -14.53 22.75 10.04
N VAL A 306 -15.72 22.17 9.80
CA VAL A 306 -16.04 20.80 10.24
C VAL A 306 -15.16 19.77 9.51
N ILE A 307 -14.97 19.91 8.20
CA ILE A 307 -14.13 18.99 7.41
C ILE A 307 -12.66 19.12 7.84
N ASP A 308 -12.18 20.32 8.07
CA ASP A 308 -10.82 20.58 8.55
C ASP A 308 -10.60 19.91 9.92
N LEU A 309 -11.53 20.05 10.87
CA LEU A 309 -11.50 19.39 12.16
C LEU A 309 -11.46 17.86 12.03
N LEU A 310 -12.27 17.29 11.14
CA LEU A 310 -12.28 15.85 10.92
C LEU A 310 -10.98 15.36 10.27
N SER A 311 -10.38 16.14 9.37
CA SER A 311 -9.07 15.88 8.79
C SER A 311 -7.96 15.89 9.85
N GLU A 312 -8.00 16.81 10.80
CA GLU A 312 -7.09 16.84 11.95
C GLU A 312 -7.24 15.60 12.82
N GLN A 313 -8.47 15.19 13.12
CA GLN A 313 -8.74 13.95 13.86
C GLN A 313 -8.23 12.72 13.10
N MET A 314 -8.43 12.66 11.78
CA MET A 314 -7.90 11.59 10.94
C MET A 314 -6.38 11.51 11.03
N SER A 315 -5.68 12.63 10.93
CA SER A 315 -4.23 12.71 11.09
C SER A 315 -3.78 12.22 12.48
N ALA A 316 -4.47 12.67 13.53
CA ALA A 316 -4.16 12.27 14.91
C ALA A 316 -4.33 10.77 15.16
N ILE A 317 -5.40 10.17 14.64
CA ILE A 317 -5.71 8.74 14.79
C ILE A 317 -4.73 7.87 13.98
N THR A 318 -4.54 8.20 12.70
CA THR A 318 -3.77 7.38 11.77
C THR A 318 -2.26 7.59 11.85
N GLY A 319 -1.85 8.77 12.29
CA GLY A 319 -0.45 9.22 12.23
C GLY A 319 0.02 9.59 10.83
N LEU A 320 -0.93 9.74 9.89
CA LEU A 320 -0.64 10.27 8.56
C LEU A 320 -0.59 11.80 8.57
N PRO A 321 0.27 12.43 7.78
CA PRO A 321 0.30 13.88 7.62
C PRO A 321 -1.06 14.45 7.20
N MET A 322 -1.43 15.62 7.72
CA MET A 322 -2.70 16.27 7.43
C MET A 322 -2.89 16.56 5.92
N ARG A 323 -1.80 16.77 5.18
CA ARG A 323 -1.82 16.95 3.73
C ARG A 323 -2.43 15.75 2.97
N TYR A 324 -2.38 14.53 3.51
CA TYR A 324 -2.99 13.34 2.91
C TYR A 324 -4.52 13.41 2.93
N PHE A 325 -5.08 14.20 3.83
CA PHE A 325 -6.52 14.42 3.97
C PHE A 325 -7.00 15.73 3.33
N GLY A 326 -6.17 16.35 2.46
CA GLY A 326 -6.53 17.52 1.67
C GLY A 326 -6.23 18.87 2.32
N MET A 327 -5.59 18.90 3.49
CA MET A 327 -5.17 20.14 4.13
C MET A 327 -3.77 20.56 3.63
N ASN A 328 -3.75 21.56 2.76
CA ASN A 328 -2.50 22.11 2.24
C ASN A 328 -2.15 23.43 2.96
N THR A 329 -0.91 23.57 3.40
CA THR A 329 -0.36 24.84 3.85
C THR A 329 0.06 25.68 2.64
N ALA A 330 -0.17 26.99 2.70
CA ALA A 330 0.14 27.92 1.60
C ALA A 330 1.65 27.94 1.24
N ASN A 331 2.51 27.61 2.19
CA ASN A 331 3.95 27.51 1.96
C ASN A 331 4.38 26.04 1.91
N PRO A 332 5.17 25.64 0.90
CA PRO A 332 5.77 24.31 0.89
C PRO A 332 6.64 24.14 2.13
N ALA A 333 6.38 23.09 2.89
CA ALA A 333 7.19 22.77 4.07
C ALA A 333 8.63 22.45 3.64
N ALA A 334 9.61 22.85 4.46
CA ALA A 334 11.00 22.42 4.26
C ALA A 334 11.09 20.91 4.33
N GLU A 335 12.02 20.30 3.59
CA GLU A 335 12.19 18.85 3.49
C GLU A 335 12.30 18.17 4.86
N GLY A 336 13.03 18.76 5.80
CA GLY A 336 13.14 18.25 7.17
C GLY A 336 11.80 18.24 7.92
N ALA A 337 10.93 19.21 7.70
CA ALA A 337 9.59 19.25 8.29
C ALA A 337 8.68 18.15 7.69
N ILE A 338 8.80 17.90 6.39
CA ILE A 338 8.06 16.82 5.72
C ILE A 338 8.44 15.46 6.31
N ARG A 339 9.72 15.22 6.53
CA ARG A 339 10.23 13.97 7.13
C ARG A 339 9.79 13.81 8.59
N ALA A 340 9.87 14.87 9.37
CA ALA A 340 9.41 14.84 10.75
C ALA A 340 7.91 14.51 10.84
N ASP A 341 7.13 15.02 9.90
CA ASP A 341 5.69 14.77 9.80
C ASP A 341 5.37 13.32 9.39
N GLU A 342 6.24 12.69 8.58
CA GLU A 342 6.07 11.28 8.14
C GLU A 342 6.67 10.24 9.10
N LEU A 343 7.41 10.66 10.13
CA LEU A 343 8.13 9.73 11.01
C LEU A 343 7.20 8.67 11.64
N ARG A 344 5.98 9.07 12.02
CA ARG A 344 5.00 8.15 12.62
C ARG A 344 4.51 7.11 11.62
N LEU A 345 4.28 7.51 10.35
CA LEU A 345 3.93 6.60 9.26
C LEU A 345 5.07 5.61 9.01
N VAL A 346 6.32 6.09 8.92
CA VAL A 346 7.49 5.23 8.71
C VAL A 346 7.61 4.19 9.82
N LYS A 347 7.49 4.59 11.10
CA LYS A 347 7.52 3.67 12.24
C LYS A 347 6.38 2.64 12.20
N ASN A 348 5.18 3.04 11.77
CA ASN A 348 4.06 2.12 11.58
C ASN A 348 4.36 1.08 10.49
N VAL A 349 4.97 1.50 9.38
CA VAL A 349 5.38 0.61 8.28
C VAL A 349 6.48 -0.36 8.75
N GLU A 350 7.50 0.11 9.46
CA GLU A 350 8.57 -0.74 10.03
C GLU A 350 7.99 -1.85 10.93
N LEU A 351 7.04 -1.52 11.81
CA LEU A 351 6.37 -2.52 12.65
C LEU A 351 5.60 -3.55 11.83
N LYS A 352 4.94 -3.12 10.77
CA LYS A 352 4.21 -4.03 9.88
C LYS A 352 5.16 -4.91 9.07
N ASN A 353 6.27 -4.34 8.60
CA ASN A 353 7.32 -5.08 7.92
C ASN A 353 7.90 -6.20 8.79
N ALA A 354 8.07 -5.94 10.09
CA ALA A 354 8.52 -6.99 11.01
C ALA A 354 7.54 -8.16 11.11
N VAL A 355 6.22 -7.87 11.23
CA VAL A 355 5.19 -8.91 11.32
C VAL A 355 5.03 -9.66 10.00
N ASP A 356 4.96 -8.94 8.87
CA ASP A 356 4.82 -9.54 7.56
C ASP A 356 6.10 -10.29 7.14
N GLY A 357 7.27 -9.83 7.60
CA GLY A 357 8.56 -10.48 7.33
C GLY A 357 8.64 -11.88 7.89
N ASP A 358 8.16 -12.10 9.11
CA ASP A 358 8.08 -13.43 9.70
C ASP A 358 7.16 -14.35 8.88
N ALA A 359 6.04 -13.84 8.38
CA ALA A 359 5.13 -14.60 7.54
C ALA A 359 5.75 -14.91 6.16
N TRP A 360 6.43 -13.94 5.53
CA TRP A 360 7.15 -14.16 4.29
C TRP A 360 8.28 -15.19 4.44
N SER A 361 9.01 -15.16 5.54
CA SER A 361 10.05 -16.16 5.85
C SER A 361 9.47 -17.57 5.91
N GLN A 362 8.26 -17.74 6.48
CA GLN A 362 7.55 -19.01 6.49
C GLN A 362 7.13 -19.45 5.08
N VAL A 363 6.60 -18.51 4.25
CA VAL A 363 6.24 -18.81 2.85
C VAL A 363 7.44 -19.32 2.08
N MET A 364 8.57 -18.62 2.19
CA MET A 364 9.78 -18.97 1.45
C MET A 364 10.39 -20.30 1.94
N ALA A 365 10.33 -20.58 3.24
CA ALA A 365 10.76 -21.88 3.78
C ALA A 365 9.91 -23.04 3.25
N VAL A 366 8.59 -22.89 3.20
CA VAL A 366 7.68 -23.91 2.63
C VAL A 366 7.92 -24.09 1.13
N ALA A 367 8.11 -22.98 0.40
CA ALA A 367 8.40 -23.01 -1.03
C ALA A 367 9.74 -23.74 -1.32
N HIS A 368 10.77 -23.44 -0.56
CA HIS A 368 12.06 -24.09 -0.68
C HIS A 368 11.95 -25.60 -0.38
N LYS A 369 11.23 -25.98 0.68
CA LYS A 369 10.99 -27.39 1.02
C LYS A 369 10.30 -28.16 -0.11
N LEU A 370 9.31 -27.54 -0.77
CA LEU A 370 8.64 -28.12 -1.94
C LEU A 370 9.55 -28.23 -3.17
N ALA A 371 10.46 -27.27 -3.36
CA ALA A 371 11.37 -27.22 -4.50
C ALA A 371 12.52 -28.24 -4.39
N THR A 372 13.13 -28.36 -3.20
CA THR A 372 14.39 -29.07 -2.98
C THR A 372 14.23 -30.33 -2.12
N SER A 373 13.13 -30.46 -1.39
CA SER A 373 12.92 -31.43 -0.31
C SER A 373 13.80 -31.21 0.94
N ASP A 374 14.58 -30.10 0.96
CA ASP A 374 15.38 -29.73 2.12
C ASP A 374 14.57 -28.81 3.05
N ASP A 375 14.59 -29.11 4.34
CA ASP A 375 13.84 -28.38 5.35
C ASP A 375 14.72 -27.28 5.96
N ILE A 376 14.47 -26.04 5.58
CA ILE A 376 15.12 -24.88 6.21
C ILE A 376 14.26 -24.34 7.35
N ASN A 377 14.89 -24.00 8.46
CA ASN A 377 14.18 -23.36 9.54
C ASN A 377 13.75 -21.95 9.12
N ALA A 378 12.44 -21.70 9.04
CA ALA A 378 11.87 -20.41 8.70
C ALA A 378 12.41 -19.23 9.55
N ASN A 379 12.75 -19.52 10.83
CA ASN A 379 13.31 -18.49 11.72
C ASN A 379 14.75 -18.07 11.35
N LEU A 380 15.42 -18.80 10.49
CA LEU A 380 16.75 -18.43 9.96
C LEU A 380 16.65 -17.63 8.66
N VAL A 381 15.53 -17.70 7.99
CA VAL A 381 15.27 -16.88 6.79
C VAL A 381 14.97 -15.46 7.24
N ARG A 382 15.74 -14.51 6.76
CA ARG A 382 15.52 -13.08 6.99
C ARG A 382 14.86 -12.47 5.75
N CYS A 383 13.78 -11.76 5.98
CA CYS A 383 13.13 -10.93 4.96
C CYS A 383 13.64 -9.50 5.11
N ASP A 384 14.39 -9.04 4.14
CA ASP A 384 14.92 -7.68 4.09
C ASP A 384 13.95 -6.79 3.32
N TRP A 385 13.71 -5.58 3.83
CA TRP A 385 12.75 -4.64 3.26
C TRP A 385 13.47 -3.42 2.69
N GLU A 386 12.86 -2.80 1.67
CA GLU A 386 13.27 -1.47 1.25
C GLU A 386 12.99 -0.46 2.37
N ASP A 387 13.82 0.60 2.42
CA ASP A 387 13.65 1.67 3.41
C ASP A 387 12.29 2.37 3.21
N PRO A 388 11.36 2.33 4.19
CA PRO A 388 10.07 3.00 4.09
C PRO A 388 10.19 4.53 4.08
N ASN A 389 11.31 5.10 4.49
CA ASN A 389 11.65 6.49 4.18
C ASN A 389 11.89 6.59 2.68
N THR A 390 11.39 7.61 2.04
CA THR A 390 11.66 7.89 0.63
C THR A 390 12.79 8.94 0.50
N PRO A 391 14.07 8.57 0.76
CA PRO A 391 15.17 9.51 0.59
C PRO A 391 15.28 9.93 -0.87
N THR A 392 15.57 11.19 -1.13
CA THR A 392 15.85 11.64 -2.48
C THR A 392 17.09 10.92 -3.01
N TYR A 393 17.18 10.74 -4.32
CA TYR A 393 18.33 10.11 -4.93
C TYR A 393 19.66 10.81 -4.52
N ALA A 394 19.63 12.14 -4.40
CA ALA A 394 20.79 12.92 -3.96
C ALA A 394 21.25 12.57 -2.54
N GLN A 395 20.31 12.39 -1.62
CA GLN A 395 20.62 12.02 -0.22
C GLN A 395 21.14 10.58 -0.12
N ARG A 396 20.54 9.66 -0.88
CA ARG A 396 21.03 8.28 -0.96
C ARG A 396 22.45 8.25 -1.51
N ALA A 397 22.71 8.98 -2.59
CA ALA A 397 24.04 9.10 -3.19
C ALA A 397 25.06 9.74 -2.22
N ASP A 398 24.68 10.79 -1.47
CA ASP A 398 25.55 11.44 -0.48
C ASP A 398 25.88 10.50 0.69
N ALA A 399 24.89 9.79 1.22
CA ALA A 399 25.08 8.80 2.29
C ALA A 399 26.02 7.67 1.83
N ILE A 400 25.78 7.11 0.66
CA ILE A 400 26.60 6.04 0.06
C ILE A 400 28.05 6.53 -0.17
N THR A 401 28.22 7.74 -0.70
CA THR A 401 29.56 8.31 -0.92
C THR A 401 30.34 8.44 0.41
N LYS A 402 29.67 8.87 1.49
CA LYS A 402 30.29 8.96 2.83
C LYS A 402 30.64 7.59 3.39
N LEU A 403 29.77 6.59 3.24
CA LEU A 403 30.02 5.22 3.68
C LEU A 403 31.18 4.56 2.91
N MET A 404 31.25 4.81 1.61
CA MET A 404 32.38 4.36 0.79
C MET A 404 33.69 5.06 1.18
N ALA A 405 33.67 6.37 1.41
CA ALA A 405 34.83 7.13 1.81
C ALA A 405 35.37 6.70 3.19
N SER A 406 34.50 6.25 4.09
CA SER A 406 34.87 5.70 5.41
C SER A 406 35.29 4.22 5.36
N GLY A 407 35.25 3.56 4.21
CA GLY A 407 35.60 2.15 4.06
C GLY A 407 34.59 1.15 4.66
N ILE A 408 33.41 1.62 5.03
CA ILE A 408 32.33 0.79 5.60
C ILE A 408 31.59 0.04 4.48
N LEU A 409 31.45 0.66 3.30
CA LEU A 409 30.69 0.13 2.18
C LEU A 409 31.61 -0.15 0.99
N SER A 410 31.51 -1.35 0.42
CA SER A 410 32.21 -1.72 -0.82
C SER A 410 31.52 -1.10 -2.04
N ARG A 411 32.18 -1.13 -3.20
CA ARG A 411 31.60 -0.65 -4.46
C ARG A 411 30.34 -1.45 -4.84
N GLU A 412 30.42 -2.76 -4.72
CA GLU A 412 29.27 -3.64 -4.99
C GLU A 412 28.10 -3.33 -4.06
N GLY A 413 28.36 -3.21 -2.75
CA GLY A 413 27.35 -2.79 -1.79
C GLY A 413 26.76 -1.41 -2.06
N ALA A 414 27.57 -0.48 -2.59
CA ALA A 414 27.07 0.83 -3.00
C ALA A 414 26.08 0.76 -4.17
N TRP A 415 26.33 -0.13 -5.13
CA TRP A 415 25.40 -0.36 -6.23
C TRP A 415 24.11 -1.03 -5.77
N ASP A 416 24.19 -1.93 -4.77
CA ASP A 416 23.03 -2.53 -4.11
C ASP A 416 22.18 -1.46 -3.43
N GLU A 417 22.81 -0.59 -2.66
CA GLU A 417 22.13 0.52 -1.96
C GLU A 417 21.53 1.55 -2.93
N LEU A 418 22.13 1.73 -4.13
CA LEU A 418 21.56 2.56 -5.20
C LEU A 418 20.37 1.90 -5.90
N GLY A 419 20.10 0.61 -5.63
CA GLY A 419 19.03 -0.14 -6.26
C GLY A 419 19.31 -0.49 -7.73
N TRP A 420 20.57 -0.69 -8.11
CA TRP A 420 20.92 -1.05 -9.49
C TRP A 420 20.63 -2.53 -9.76
N SER A 421 20.03 -2.80 -10.93
CA SER A 421 19.81 -4.17 -11.40
C SER A 421 21.13 -4.89 -11.69
N GLU A 422 21.17 -6.22 -11.57
CA GLU A 422 22.36 -7.02 -11.86
C GLU A 422 22.89 -6.76 -13.27
N ALA A 423 22.00 -6.65 -14.26
CA ALA A 423 22.38 -6.30 -15.63
C ALA A 423 23.11 -4.95 -15.74
N ARG A 424 22.78 -3.97 -14.88
CA ARG A 424 23.49 -2.70 -14.82
C ARG A 424 24.81 -2.84 -14.10
N LYS A 425 24.86 -3.59 -13.00
CA LYS A 425 26.10 -3.86 -12.26
C LYS A 425 27.13 -4.59 -13.13
N ASP A 426 26.70 -5.57 -13.94
CA ASP A 426 27.55 -6.29 -14.87
C ASP A 426 28.18 -5.35 -15.90
N LYS A 427 27.39 -4.44 -16.48
CA LYS A 427 27.94 -3.42 -17.39
C LYS A 427 28.95 -2.50 -16.72
N GLU A 428 28.68 -2.09 -15.48
CA GLU A 428 29.62 -1.25 -14.73
C GLU A 428 30.93 -2.01 -14.39
N ARG A 429 30.81 -3.32 -14.05
CA ARG A 429 32.00 -4.19 -13.88
C ARG A 429 32.84 -4.22 -15.15
N GLU A 430 32.22 -4.37 -16.33
CA GLU A 430 32.90 -4.32 -17.61
C GLU A 430 33.57 -2.96 -17.87
N TYR A 431 32.87 -1.85 -17.59
CA TYR A 431 33.41 -0.51 -17.75
C TYR A 431 34.60 -0.26 -16.83
N PHE A 432 34.54 -0.68 -15.58
CA PHE A 432 35.67 -0.57 -14.66
C PHE A 432 36.87 -1.45 -15.08
N ALA A 433 36.63 -2.68 -15.53
CA ALA A 433 37.68 -3.55 -16.05
C ALA A 433 38.38 -2.92 -17.26
N LYS A 434 37.61 -2.32 -18.16
CA LYS A 434 38.15 -1.59 -19.33
C LYS A 434 38.93 -0.37 -18.90
N GLN A 435 38.45 0.44 -17.98
CA GLN A 435 39.13 1.62 -17.46
C GLN A 435 40.46 1.26 -16.78
N ILE A 436 40.50 0.17 -16.00
CA ILE A 436 41.72 -0.34 -15.37
C ILE A 436 42.72 -0.79 -16.45
N SER A 437 42.28 -1.51 -17.49
CA SER A 437 43.14 -1.97 -18.57
C SER A 437 43.73 -0.82 -19.40
N GLU A 438 42.94 0.22 -19.65
CA GLU A 438 43.38 1.44 -20.35
C GLU A 438 44.41 2.23 -19.53
N SER A 439 44.12 2.41 -18.21
CA SER A 439 45.05 3.11 -17.31
C SER A 439 46.37 2.35 -17.13
N TYR A 440 46.32 1.02 -17.05
CA TYR A 440 47.52 0.18 -16.99
C TYR A 440 48.31 0.22 -18.29
N GLY A 441 47.61 0.20 -19.43
CA GLY A 441 48.24 0.36 -20.76
C GLY A 441 48.90 1.73 -20.94
N GLN A 442 48.32 2.78 -20.34
CA GLN A 442 48.91 4.13 -20.37
C GLN A 442 50.14 4.24 -19.46
N PHE A 443 50.02 3.68 -18.22
CA PHE A 443 51.17 3.59 -17.31
C PHE A 443 52.35 2.82 -17.89
N MET A 444 52.14 1.70 -18.58
CA MET A 444 53.17 0.93 -19.24
C MET A 444 53.83 1.70 -20.40
N LYS A 445 53.07 2.53 -21.15
CA LYS A 445 53.63 3.41 -22.17
C LYS A 445 54.49 4.51 -21.57
N ASP A 446 54.08 5.09 -20.46
CA ASP A 446 54.85 6.14 -19.77
C ASP A 446 56.15 5.58 -19.16
N VAL A 447 56.11 4.32 -18.70
CA VAL A 447 57.33 3.61 -18.22
C VAL A 447 58.29 3.26 -19.37
N ASP A 448 57.78 2.92 -20.55
CA ASP A 448 58.62 2.56 -21.74
C ASP A 448 59.28 3.79 -22.39
N TYR A 449 58.70 5.01 -22.22
CA TYR A 449 59.30 6.27 -22.69
C TYR A 449 60.34 6.85 -21.71
N GLY A 450 60.47 6.31 -20.49
CA GLY A 450 61.44 6.74 -19.48
C GLY A 450 62.79 6.02 -19.53
N GLY A 451 62.97 5.15 -20.52
CA GLY A 451 64.13 4.21 -20.57
C GLY A 451 65.20 4.41 -21.66
N ASP A 452 65.19 5.53 -22.37
CA ASP A 452 66.31 5.74 -23.33
C ASP A 452 66.67 7.24 -23.47
N ASP A 453 67.53 7.73 -22.56
CA ASP A 453 68.49 8.81 -22.79
C ASP A 453 69.55 8.76 -21.68
N GLY A 454 70.47 7.81 -21.83
CA GLY A 454 71.70 7.73 -21.09
C GLY A 454 72.86 8.28 -21.93
N GLY A 455 72.99 9.58 -22.01
CA GLY A 455 74.17 10.27 -22.60
C GLY A 455 74.82 11.20 -21.57
N ALA A 456 76.03 10.80 -21.13
CA ALA A 456 76.87 11.54 -20.20
C ALA A 456 77.15 12.96 -20.66
N ASP A 457 77.11 13.96 -19.79
CA ASP A 457 78.15 14.89 -19.58
C ASP A 457 78.18 15.51 -18.19
N ALA A 458 79.35 15.51 -17.60
CA ALA A 458 79.68 16.05 -16.30
C ALA A 458 79.99 17.53 -16.37
N SER A 459 79.40 18.39 -15.53
CA SER A 459 80.20 19.40 -14.79
C SER A 459 79.29 20.30 -13.89
N THR A 460 79.71 20.32 -12.66
CA THR A 460 79.78 21.42 -11.67
C THR A 460 78.64 22.39 -11.43
N GLY A 461 78.25 22.45 -10.15
CA GLY A 461 78.04 23.71 -9.46
C GLY A 461 76.69 23.98 -8.87
N GLY A 462 76.59 23.83 -7.61
CA GLY A 462 76.16 24.85 -6.69
C GLY A 462 74.65 25.08 -6.48
N ASP A 463 74.33 24.99 -5.23
CA ASP A 463 73.38 25.74 -4.47
C ASP A 463 71.89 25.24 -4.35
N GLY A 464 71.64 25.06 -3.11
CA GLY A 464 70.36 24.63 -2.52
C GLY A 464 69.23 25.60 -2.70
N ALA A 465 68.06 25.00 -2.80
CA ALA A 465 66.79 25.61 -2.37
C ALA A 465 65.77 24.50 -2.13
N GLU A 466 65.33 24.36 -0.91
CA GLU A 466 64.17 23.55 -0.51
C GLU A 466 62.89 24.02 -1.20
N PRO A 467 62.00 23.15 -1.60
CA PRO A 467 60.67 23.56 -2.02
C PRO A 467 59.74 23.74 -0.83
N SER A 468 59.31 24.98 -0.65
CA SER A 468 58.27 25.44 0.27
C SER A 468 56.91 24.79 -0.05
N ALA A 469 56.29 24.23 0.99
CA ALA A 469 54.92 23.73 0.98
C ALA A 469 53.90 24.88 0.78
N ALA A 470 53.13 24.81 -0.27
CA ALA A 470 52.00 25.73 -0.51
C ALA A 470 50.79 25.38 0.38
N GLN A 471 50.43 26.28 1.28
CA GLN A 471 49.18 26.26 2.03
C GLN A 471 48.02 26.73 1.14
N PRO A 472 46.81 26.17 1.31
CA PRO A 472 45.62 26.66 0.61
C PRO A 472 45.08 27.93 1.27
N LYS A 473 44.79 28.94 0.43
CA LYS A 473 44.19 30.22 0.81
C LYS A 473 42.73 30.05 1.27
N GLN A 474 42.43 30.60 2.46
CA GLN A 474 41.07 30.89 2.93
C GLN A 474 40.48 32.08 2.16
N PRO A 475 39.17 32.10 1.85
CA PRO A 475 38.52 33.30 1.33
C PRO A 475 38.14 34.23 2.51
N ALA A 476 38.43 35.52 2.24
CA ALA A 476 38.22 36.67 3.15
C ALA A 476 36.77 36.86 3.56
N GLY A 477 36.60 37.18 4.84
CA GLY A 477 35.35 37.67 5.41
C GLY A 477 34.96 39.04 4.89
N ARG A 478 33.65 39.29 4.79
CA ARG A 478 33.08 40.60 4.71
C ARG A 478 32.25 40.84 5.97
N ASP A 479 32.77 41.72 6.81
CA ASP A 479 32.04 42.43 7.84
C ASP A 479 31.02 43.38 7.20
N GLY A 480 29.88 43.53 7.85
CA GLY A 480 28.88 44.49 7.49
C GLY A 480 27.67 44.44 8.42
N ALA A 481 27.87 44.89 9.63
CA ALA A 481 26.75 45.21 10.54
C ALA A 481 25.94 46.36 9.98
N GLN A 482 24.60 46.24 10.05
CA GLN A 482 23.73 47.42 10.33
C GLN A 482 22.43 46.97 11.01
N THR A 483 22.32 47.32 12.24
CA THR A 483 21.12 47.49 13.09
C THR A 483 20.20 48.54 12.46
N VAL A 484 18.88 48.35 12.46
CA VAL A 484 17.86 49.33 12.88
C VAL A 484 16.45 48.71 12.81
N ALA A 485 15.71 48.89 13.93
CA ALA A 485 14.27 48.86 14.21
C ALA A 485 13.49 47.53 14.02
#